data_e3b1ef86882aaf57f8713414d4927b26
#
_entry.id   e3b1ef86882aaf57f8713414d4927b26
#
_cell.length_a   1.000
_cell.length_b   1.000
_cell.length_c   1.000
_cell.angle_alpha   90.00
_cell.angle_beta   90.00
_cell.angle_gamma   90.00
#
_symmetry.space_group_name_H-M   'P 1'
#
loop_
_entity.id
_entity.type
_entity.pdbx_description
1 polymer ?
#
loop_
_entity_poly.entity_id
_entity_poly.type
_entity_poly.pdbx_seq_one_letter_code
_entity_poly.pdbx_strand_id
1 'polypeptide(L)'
;MKPRAARAALLVIGFAAARALGAQTAVTTLTITGGSTATFANPTQADYVAGYIDGPTITFTVSTANGGSQPRTTTVEICAGTATLGSGKAISKLLWQPTDNSLPYQSIVTGCTGAVDPARTVGTQTIARGSSWSGGVRLRMMLDWADSAPSYGTTIQMAVSVSP
;
A
#
# COMPACT_ATOMS: atom_id res chain seq x y z
N MET A 1 -32.15 34.82 -1.26
CA MET A 1 -30.84 34.11 -1.29
C MET A 1 -31.08 32.67 -0.95
N LYS A 2 -30.89 31.71 -1.90
CA LYS A 2 -31.06 30.28 -1.67
C LYS A 2 -29.67 29.65 -1.43
N PRO A 3 -29.48 28.79 -0.43
CA PRO A 3 -28.19 28.11 -0.22
C PRO A 3 -28.01 27.06 -1.29
N ARG A 4 -26.84 27.07 -1.96
CA ARG A 4 -26.40 26.04 -2.88
C ARG A 4 -25.82 24.88 -2.06
N ALA A 5 -26.50 23.74 -2.09
CA ALA A 5 -25.97 22.50 -1.53
C ALA A 5 -24.80 22.01 -2.40
N ALA A 6 -23.64 21.88 -1.79
CA ALA A 6 -22.48 21.23 -2.39
C ALA A 6 -22.77 19.73 -2.53
N ARG A 7 -22.87 19.22 -3.75
CA ARG A 7 -22.95 17.79 -4.03
C ARG A 7 -21.53 17.23 -4.08
N ALA A 8 -21.22 16.36 -3.14
CA ALA A 8 -20.02 15.53 -3.22
C ALA A 8 -20.18 14.57 -4.41
N ALA A 9 -19.32 14.71 -5.41
CA ALA A 9 -19.28 13.79 -6.54
C ALA A 9 -18.48 12.54 -6.13
N LEU A 10 -19.19 11.45 -5.89
CA LEU A 10 -18.59 10.12 -5.79
C LEU A 10 -18.19 9.71 -7.22
N LEU A 11 -16.89 9.73 -7.53
CA LEU A 11 -16.39 9.29 -8.83
C LEU A 11 -16.44 7.75 -8.89
N VAL A 12 -17.54 7.21 -9.32
CA VAL A 12 -17.66 5.81 -9.76
C VAL A 12 -17.13 5.76 -11.18
N ILE A 13 -15.91 5.22 -11.38
CA ILE A 13 -15.39 4.94 -12.70
C ILE A 13 -16.15 3.72 -13.25
N GLY A 14 -17.24 3.98 -13.93
CA GLY A 14 -17.97 2.99 -14.72
C GLY A 14 -17.21 2.74 -16.03
N PHE A 15 -16.60 1.58 -16.19
CA PHE A 15 -16.16 1.12 -17.50
C PHE A 15 -17.40 0.78 -18.33
N ALA A 16 -17.63 1.53 -19.40
CA ALA A 16 -18.63 1.16 -20.41
C ALA A 16 -18.17 -0.10 -21.12
N ALA A 17 -18.82 -1.22 -20.81
CA ALA A 17 -18.57 -2.51 -21.43
C ALA A 17 -19.12 -2.51 -22.85
N ALA A 18 -18.25 -2.53 -23.86
CA ALA A 18 -18.59 -3.09 -25.15
C ALA A 18 -18.90 -4.58 -24.95
N ARG A 19 -20.14 -5.00 -25.14
CA ARG A 19 -20.58 -6.40 -25.02
C ARG A 19 -20.03 -7.22 -26.18
N ALA A 20 -18.86 -7.86 -25.97
CA ALA A 20 -18.52 -9.08 -26.67
C ALA A 20 -19.03 -10.25 -25.82
N LEU A 21 -19.67 -11.22 -26.48
CA LEU A 21 -20.33 -12.38 -25.86
C LEU A 21 -19.47 -13.03 -24.76
N GLY A 22 -19.98 -13.06 -23.55
CA GLY A 22 -19.67 -14.06 -22.55
C GLY A 22 -18.41 -13.92 -21.70
N ALA A 23 -17.55 -12.93 -21.90
CA ALA A 23 -16.38 -12.75 -21.05
C ALA A 23 -16.75 -11.95 -19.80
N GLN A 24 -16.96 -12.63 -18.69
CA GLN A 24 -17.05 -11.97 -17.39
C GLN A 24 -15.71 -11.27 -17.08
N THR A 25 -15.74 -9.98 -16.79
CA THR A 25 -14.55 -9.23 -16.41
C THR A 25 -14.00 -9.78 -15.08
N ALA A 26 -12.70 -10.11 -15.04
CA ALA A 26 -12.07 -10.52 -13.79
C ALA A 26 -12.07 -9.36 -12.81
N VAL A 27 -12.57 -9.60 -11.60
CA VAL A 27 -12.51 -8.64 -10.50
C VAL A 27 -11.38 -9.06 -9.59
N THR A 28 -10.42 -8.15 -9.41
CA THR A 28 -9.33 -8.32 -8.44
C THR A 28 -9.55 -7.36 -7.28
N THR A 29 -9.53 -7.90 -6.08
CA THR A 29 -9.73 -7.13 -4.85
C THR A 29 -8.49 -7.22 -3.98
N LEU A 30 -8.00 -6.08 -3.53
CA LEU A 30 -6.99 -5.96 -2.49
C LEU A 30 -7.69 -5.58 -1.17
N THR A 31 -7.51 -6.39 -0.15
CA THR A 31 -8.08 -6.16 1.18
C THR A 31 -6.94 -6.05 2.20
N ILE A 32 -6.89 -4.97 2.96
CA ILE A 32 -6.00 -4.87 4.12
C ILE A 32 -6.64 -5.66 5.26
N THR A 33 -5.96 -6.68 5.75
CA THR A 33 -6.46 -7.62 6.77
C THR A 33 -5.93 -7.33 8.17
N GLY A 34 -4.88 -6.50 8.28
CA GLY A 34 -4.34 -6.04 9.55
C GLY A 34 -3.42 -4.84 9.36
N GLY A 35 -3.25 -4.05 10.42
CA GLY A 35 -2.38 -2.88 10.39
C GLY A 35 -2.88 -1.73 9.51
N SER A 36 -4.20 -1.58 9.35
CA SER A 36 -4.80 -0.48 8.56
C SER A 36 -4.43 0.92 9.09
N THR A 37 -4.03 1.00 10.36
CA THR A 37 -3.43 2.19 10.98
C THR A 37 -2.04 1.84 11.46
N ALA A 38 -1.02 2.50 10.89
CA ALA A 38 0.37 2.32 11.29
C ALA A 38 0.73 3.40 12.33
N THR A 39 0.83 2.98 13.58
CA THR A 39 1.28 3.85 14.68
C THR A 39 2.61 3.32 15.20
N PHE A 40 3.62 4.20 15.26
CA PHE A 40 4.89 3.90 15.90
C PHE A 40 4.78 4.22 17.39
N ALA A 41 5.41 3.42 18.23
CA ALA A 41 5.56 3.75 19.65
C ALA A 41 6.42 5.01 19.83
N ASN A 42 6.37 5.62 21.01
CA ASN A 42 7.31 6.70 21.32
C ASN A 42 8.74 6.13 21.37
N PRO A 43 9.70 6.71 20.64
CA PRO A 43 11.07 6.25 20.64
C PRO A 43 11.70 6.33 22.03
N THR A 44 12.46 5.33 22.39
CA THR A 44 13.30 5.27 23.60
C THR A 44 14.71 5.73 23.26
N GLN A 45 15.54 5.94 24.30
CA GLN A 45 16.97 6.22 24.09
C GLN A 45 17.68 5.11 23.31
N ALA A 46 17.27 3.85 23.52
CA ALA A 46 17.84 2.70 22.80
C ALA A 46 17.51 2.76 21.29
N ASP A 47 16.31 3.22 20.91
CA ASP A 47 15.92 3.37 19.53
C ASP A 47 16.73 4.48 18.84
N TYR A 48 17.01 5.58 19.53
CA TYR A 48 17.90 6.63 19.02
C TYR A 48 19.33 6.16 18.85
N VAL A 49 19.84 5.33 19.76
CA VAL A 49 21.17 4.71 19.61
C VAL A 49 21.19 3.74 18.44
N ALA A 50 20.11 2.98 18.22
CA ALA A 50 19.96 2.09 17.07
C ALA A 50 19.78 2.86 15.75
N GLY A 51 19.33 4.11 15.81
CA GLY A 51 19.03 4.95 14.64
C GLY A 51 17.71 4.63 13.95
N TYR A 52 16.86 3.80 14.55
CA TYR A 52 15.54 3.45 14.00
C TYR A 52 14.58 2.94 15.07
N ILE A 53 13.30 2.94 14.72
CA ILE A 53 12.23 2.26 15.45
C ILE A 53 11.42 1.38 14.50
N ASP A 54 11.18 0.15 14.90
CA ASP A 54 10.31 -0.77 14.15
C ASP A 54 8.85 -0.41 14.39
N GLY A 55 8.11 -0.39 13.29
CA GLY A 55 6.69 -0.12 13.26
C GLY A 55 5.82 -1.38 13.19
N PRO A 56 4.52 -1.19 13.01
CA PRO A 56 3.60 -2.30 12.85
C PRO A 56 3.81 -3.03 11.52
N THR A 57 3.28 -4.24 11.48
CA THR A 57 3.14 -5.02 10.23
C THR A 57 1.78 -4.74 9.62
N ILE A 58 1.76 -4.43 8.33
CA ILE A 58 0.54 -4.34 7.53
C ILE A 58 0.38 -5.67 6.80
N THR A 59 -0.76 -6.31 6.92
CA THR A 59 -1.09 -7.55 6.20
C THR A 59 -2.21 -7.32 5.20
N PHE A 60 -2.16 -8.04 4.09
CA PHE A 60 -3.15 -7.91 3.02
C PHE A 60 -3.47 -9.27 2.38
N THR A 61 -4.61 -9.30 1.71
CA THR A 61 -5.02 -10.41 0.84
C THR A 61 -5.44 -9.86 -0.52
N VAL A 62 -4.93 -10.47 -1.58
CA VAL A 62 -5.37 -10.25 -2.95
C VAL A 62 -6.21 -11.44 -3.37
N SER A 63 -7.40 -11.20 -3.87
CA SER A 63 -8.30 -12.23 -4.39
C SER A 63 -8.78 -11.90 -5.80
N THR A 64 -8.96 -12.93 -6.61
CA THR A 64 -9.58 -12.82 -7.94
C THR A 64 -10.91 -13.55 -7.93
N ALA A 65 -11.97 -12.86 -8.35
CA ALA A 65 -13.30 -13.44 -8.53
C ALA A 65 -13.75 -13.17 -9.97
N ASN A 66 -14.46 -14.13 -10.55
CA ASN A 66 -15.07 -14.05 -11.88
C ASN A 66 -14.09 -13.76 -13.04
N GLY A 67 -14.48 -14.04 -14.27
CA GLY A 67 -13.73 -13.74 -15.48
C GLY A 67 -12.68 -14.79 -15.87
N GLY A 68 -12.80 -15.32 -17.08
CA GLY A 68 -11.85 -16.14 -17.82
C GLY A 68 -11.28 -17.38 -17.12
N SER A 69 -10.85 -18.36 -17.87
CA SER A 69 -10.18 -19.56 -17.34
C SER A 69 -8.67 -19.34 -17.08
N GLN A 70 -8.12 -18.22 -17.54
CA GLN A 70 -6.67 -17.96 -17.47
C GLN A 70 -6.26 -17.39 -16.10
N PRO A 71 -5.14 -17.86 -15.57
CA PRO A 71 -4.50 -17.25 -14.41
C PRO A 71 -4.18 -15.77 -14.68
N ARG A 72 -4.10 -14.97 -13.61
CA ARG A 72 -3.75 -13.55 -13.67
C ARG A 72 -2.52 -13.28 -12.80
N THR A 73 -1.59 -12.53 -13.33
CA THR A 73 -0.47 -12.03 -12.54
C THR A 73 -0.91 -10.76 -11.83
N THR A 74 -0.86 -10.80 -10.51
CA THR A 74 -1.21 -9.68 -9.63
C THR A 74 0.04 -9.16 -8.95
N THR A 75 0.26 -7.85 -8.99
CA THR A 75 1.39 -7.19 -8.33
C THR A 75 0.84 -6.21 -7.30
N VAL A 76 1.32 -6.28 -6.07
CA VAL A 76 0.97 -5.36 -4.99
C VAL A 76 2.10 -4.36 -4.80
N GLU A 77 1.74 -3.08 -4.80
CA GLU A 77 2.62 -1.95 -4.51
C GLU A 77 2.30 -1.33 -3.16
N ILE A 78 3.32 -0.72 -2.54
CA ILE A 78 3.20 0.14 -1.36
C ILE A 78 3.75 1.53 -1.67
N CYS A 79 3.07 2.56 -1.20
CA CYS A 79 3.49 3.94 -1.37
C CYS A 79 2.94 4.83 -0.25
N ALA A 80 3.48 6.04 -0.13
CA ALA A 80 2.97 7.04 0.80
C ALA A 80 2.11 8.08 0.09
N GLY A 81 1.12 8.60 0.80
CA GLY A 81 0.25 9.67 0.33
C GLY A 81 0.89 11.06 0.34
N THR A 82 1.96 11.24 1.12
CA THR A 82 2.64 12.54 1.30
C THR A 82 4.15 12.40 1.19
N ALA A 83 4.83 13.48 0.81
CA ALA A 83 6.29 13.53 0.70
C ALA A 83 7.00 13.67 2.06
N THR A 84 6.25 13.94 3.12
CA THR A 84 6.77 14.11 4.47
C THR A 84 5.94 13.33 5.48
N LEU A 85 6.58 12.96 6.59
CA LEU A 85 5.97 12.27 7.74
C LEU A 85 5.30 13.23 8.76
N GLY A 86 5.05 14.46 8.40
CA GLY A 86 4.74 15.51 9.35
C GLY A 86 6.02 16.11 9.95
N SER A 87 5.90 17.24 10.63
CA SER A 87 7.04 17.97 11.23
C SER A 87 8.27 18.13 10.31
N GLY A 88 8.09 18.06 8.97
CA GLY A 88 9.14 18.23 7.98
C GLY A 88 10.07 17.04 7.74
N LYS A 89 9.89 15.91 8.45
CA LYS A 89 10.70 14.71 8.21
C LYS A 89 10.40 14.11 6.85
N ALA A 90 11.45 13.87 6.05
CA ALA A 90 11.29 13.33 4.70
C ALA A 90 10.69 11.92 4.73
N ILE A 91 9.80 11.63 3.79
CA ILE A 91 9.14 10.31 3.66
C ILE A 91 10.14 9.18 3.41
N SER A 92 11.29 9.46 2.81
CA SER A 92 12.36 8.48 2.60
C SER A 92 12.97 7.92 3.88
N LYS A 93 12.68 8.53 5.04
CA LYS A 93 13.04 8.02 6.36
C LYS A 93 12.07 6.95 6.88
N LEU A 94 10.95 6.75 6.23
CA LEU A 94 10.07 5.60 6.44
C LEU A 94 10.47 4.49 5.49
N LEU A 95 10.85 3.36 6.05
CA LEU A 95 11.28 2.18 5.30
C LEU A 95 10.19 1.10 5.38
N TRP A 96 10.18 0.25 4.39
CA TRP A 96 9.33 -0.93 4.35
C TRP A 96 10.11 -2.17 3.90
N GLN A 97 9.66 -3.34 4.31
CA GLN A 97 10.21 -4.63 3.94
C GLN A 97 9.08 -5.66 3.83
N PRO A 98 9.06 -6.54 2.80
CA PRO A 98 8.16 -7.68 2.79
C PRO A 98 8.36 -8.59 4.01
N THR A 99 7.29 -9.18 4.53
CA THR A 99 7.36 -10.05 5.73
C THR A 99 8.11 -11.35 5.50
N ASP A 100 8.22 -11.80 4.27
CA ASP A 100 8.99 -12.98 3.85
C ASP A 100 10.51 -12.72 3.76
N ASN A 101 10.94 -11.46 4.00
CA ASN A 101 12.32 -11.01 3.87
C ASN A 101 12.92 -11.19 2.45
N SER A 102 12.09 -11.29 1.43
CA SER A 102 12.53 -11.41 0.02
C SER A 102 13.33 -10.21 -0.47
N LEU A 103 13.16 -9.06 0.18
CA LEU A 103 13.88 -7.81 -0.10
C LEU A 103 14.41 -7.21 1.22
N PRO A 104 15.52 -6.43 1.17
CA PRO A 104 15.95 -5.62 2.30
C PRO A 104 14.95 -4.49 2.57
N TYR A 105 15.12 -3.77 3.68
CA TYR A 105 14.38 -2.52 3.92
C TYR A 105 14.66 -1.50 2.82
N GLN A 106 13.60 -0.94 2.27
CA GLN A 106 13.62 0.05 1.20
C GLN A 106 12.90 1.33 1.67
N SER A 107 13.35 2.47 1.17
CA SER A 107 12.63 3.73 1.40
C SER A 107 11.27 3.72 0.72
N ILE A 108 10.23 4.11 1.46
CA ILE A 108 8.93 4.31 0.86
C ILE A 108 8.96 5.54 -0.06
N VAL A 109 8.23 5.47 -1.15
CA VAL A 109 8.10 6.57 -2.13
C VAL A 109 6.65 7.03 -2.20
N THR A 110 6.43 8.23 -2.71
CA THR A 110 5.08 8.79 -2.88
C THR A 110 4.40 8.26 -4.13
N GLY A 111 3.09 8.10 -4.05
CA GLY A 111 2.20 7.80 -5.16
C GLY A 111 2.35 6.38 -5.71
N CYS A 112 1.32 5.57 -5.61
CA CYS A 112 1.24 4.29 -6.31
C CYS A 112 0.95 4.56 -7.79
N THR A 113 1.68 3.88 -8.67
CA THR A 113 1.56 4.10 -10.12
C THR A 113 0.68 3.05 -10.79
N GLY A 114 0.48 1.90 -10.13
CA GLY A 114 -0.18 0.74 -10.72
C GLY A 114 0.68 0.03 -11.78
N ALA A 115 1.93 0.46 -11.94
CA ALA A 115 2.91 -0.19 -12.80
C ALA A 115 3.91 -0.97 -11.94
N VAL A 116 4.47 -2.05 -12.47
CA VAL A 116 5.51 -2.82 -11.76
C VAL A 116 6.75 -1.94 -11.58
N ASP A 117 6.99 -1.50 -10.35
CA ASP A 117 8.13 -0.68 -9.98
C ASP A 117 8.85 -1.36 -8.79
N PRO A 118 10.11 -1.80 -8.97
CA PRO A 118 10.85 -2.48 -7.90
C PRO A 118 10.93 -1.69 -6.59
N ALA A 119 10.92 -0.35 -6.64
CA ALA A 119 10.95 0.50 -5.45
C ALA A 119 9.63 0.49 -4.65
N ARG A 120 8.56 -0.10 -5.19
CA ARG A 120 7.22 -0.14 -4.60
C ARG A 120 6.64 -1.54 -4.50
N THR A 121 7.14 -2.49 -5.29
CA THR A 121 6.57 -3.83 -5.42
C THR A 121 6.82 -4.64 -4.16
N VAL A 122 5.75 -4.92 -3.43
CA VAL A 122 5.75 -5.80 -2.24
C VAL A 122 5.83 -7.27 -2.65
N GLY A 123 5.14 -7.63 -3.72
CA GLY A 123 5.14 -8.99 -4.23
C GLY A 123 4.31 -9.13 -5.50
N THR A 124 4.62 -10.18 -6.25
CA THR A 124 3.90 -10.54 -7.48
C THR A 124 3.55 -12.01 -7.43
N GLN A 125 2.29 -12.35 -7.71
CA GLN A 125 1.80 -13.71 -7.75
C GLN A 125 0.89 -13.93 -8.96
N THR A 126 1.07 -15.06 -9.62
CA THR A 126 0.13 -15.54 -10.62
C THR A 126 -0.87 -16.44 -9.93
N ILE A 127 -2.14 -16.04 -9.92
CA ILE A 127 -3.21 -16.73 -9.21
C ILE A 127 -4.32 -17.16 -10.16
N ALA A 128 -4.85 -18.34 -9.90
CA ALA A 128 -6.01 -18.87 -10.64
C ALA A 128 -7.29 -18.12 -10.25
N ARG A 129 -8.31 -18.29 -11.09
CA ARG A 129 -9.66 -17.77 -10.81
C ARG A 129 -10.19 -18.30 -9.48
N GLY A 130 -10.77 -17.41 -8.69
CA GLY A 130 -11.35 -17.77 -7.38
C GLY A 130 -10.31 -18.05 -6.30
N SER A 131 -9.04 -17.83 -6.61
CA SER A 131 -7.92 -17.99 -5.66
C SER A 131 -7.53 -16.66 -5.04
N SER A 132 -6.76 -16.75 -3.97
CA SER A 132 -6.19 -15.61 -3.28
C SER A 132 -4.76 -15.91 -2.83
N TRP A 133 -4.01 -14.85 -2.57
CA TRP A 133 -2.75 -14.92 -1.87
C TRP A 133 -2.67 -13.79 -0.85
N SER A 134 -1.89 -14.01 0.18
CA SER A 134 -1.71 -13.03 1.25
C SER A 134 -0.24 -12.68 1.40
N GLY A 135 0.02 -11.49 1.86
CA GLY A 135 1.35 -11.00 2.16
C GLY A 135 1.31 -9.95 3.25
N GLY A 136 2.47 -9.38 3.51
CA GLY A 136 2.58 -8.30 4.48
C GLY A 136 3.86 -7.52 4.31
N VAL A 137 3.87 -6.35 4.95
CA VAL A 137 5.03 -5.47 5.02
C VAL A 137 5.28 -5.04 6.45
N ARG A 138 6.54 -5.03 6.85
CA ARG A 138 7.01 -4.40 8.08
C ARG A 138 7.42 -2.98 7.78
N LEU A 139 7.10 -2.08 8.68
CA LEU A 139 7.52 -0.68 8.60
C LEU A 139 8.67 -0.43 9.59
N ARG A 140 9.54 0.49 9.22
CA ARG A 140 10.64 0.97 10.07
C ARG A 140 10.82 2.46 9.82
N MET A 141 10.93 3.24 10.86
CA MET A 141 11.23 4.67 10.76
C MET A 141 12.66 4.93 11.21
N MET A 142 13.45 5.58 10.37
CA MET A 142 14.79 6.02 10.73
C MET A 142 14.70 7.21 11.69
N LEU A 143 15.50 7.17 12.74
CA LEU A 143 15.58 8.20 13.77
C LEU A 143 16.88 8.99 13.68
N ASP A 144 16.79 10.25 14.06
CA ASP A 144 17.92 11.14 14.25
C ASP A 144 17.80 11.82 15.62
N TRP A 145 18.90 12.08 16.31
CA TRP A 145 18.89 12.80 17.59
C TRP A 145 18.33 14.22 17.49
N ALA A 146 18.28 14.80 16.29
CA ALA A 146 17.64 16.08 16.02
C ALA A 146 16.11 15.96 15.87
N ASP A 147 15.56 14.75 15.80
CA ASP A 147 14.12 14.55 15.74
C ASP A 147 13.48 15.00 17.06
N SER A 148 12.81 16.13 17.06
CA SER A 148 11.94 16.50 18.17
C SER A 148 10.73 15.57 18.16
N ALA A 149 10.45 14.93 19.27
CA ALA A 149 9.36 13.96 19.41
C ALA A 149 7.96 14.60 19.30
N PRO A 150 7.40 14.82 18.14
CA PRO A 150 5.97 14.84 17.92
C PRO A 150 5.58 13.72 16.96
N SER A 151 4.32 13.39 16.96
CA SER A 151 3.73 12.36 16.12
C SER A 151 4.10 12.53 14.66
N TYR A 152 4.93 11.62 14.15
CA TYR A 152 5.14 11.47 12.72
C TYR A 152 3.99 10.65 12.14
N GLY A 153 3.43 11.09 11.03
CA GLY A 153 2.32 10.39 10.40
C GLY A 153 2.28 10.60 8.90
N THR A 154 1.86 9.58 8.19
CA THR A 154 1.51 9.64 6.77
C THR A 154 0.46 8.58 6.48
N THR A 155 -0.26 8.76 5.39
CA THR A 155 -1.14 7.72 4.87
C THR A 155 -0.33 6.74 4.05
N ILE A 156 -0.34 5.46 4.44
CA ILE A 156 0.20 4.38 3.61
C ILE A 156 -0.90 3.92 2.67
N GLN A 157 -0.56 3.84 1.41
CA GLN A 157 -1.43 3.36 0.34
C GLN A 157 -0.88 2.05 -0.19
N MET A 158 -1.78 1.13 -0.51
CA MET A 158 -1.43 -0.09 -1.25
C MET A 158 -2.31 -0.17 -2.49
N ALA A 159 -1.72 -0.57 -3.60
CA ALA A 159 -2.41 -0.75 -4.86
C ALA A 159 -2.14 -2.14 -5.42
N VAL A 160 -3.08 -2.67 -6.19
CA VAL A 160 -2.89 -3.91 -6.93
C VAL A 160 -3.03 -3.62 -8.43
N SER A 161 -2.05 -4.04 -9.19
CA SER A 161 -2.10 -4.10 -10.65
C SER A 161 -2.28 -5.53 -11.13
N VAL A 162 -2.88 -5.70 -12.29
CA VAL A 162 -3.21 -7.01 -12.86
C VAL A 162 -2.76 -7.03 -14.31
N SER A 163 -2.01 -8.05 -14.66
CA SER A 163 -1.66 -8.34 -16.06
C SER A 163 -2.21 -9.72 -16.48
N PRO A 164 -2.50 -9.87 -17.78
CA PRO A 164 -2.93 -11.15 -18.35
C PRO A 164 -1.91 -12.26 -18.14
#